data_5794fac8e0ae7d2f0b80afc6b0ff63a7
#
_entry.id   5794fac8e0ae7d2f0b80afc6b0ff63a7
#
_cell.length_a   1.000
_cell.length_b   1.000
_cell.length_c   1.000
_cell.angle_alpha   90.00
_cell.angle_beta   90.00
_cell.angle_gamma   90.00
#
_symmetry.space_group_name_H-M   'P 1'
#
loop_
_entity.id
_entity.type
_entity.pdbx_description
1 polymer ?
#
loop_
_entity_poly.entity_id
_entity_poly.type
_entity_poly.pdbx_seq_one_letter_code
_entity_poly.pdbx_strand_id
1 'polypeptide(L)'
;MLKEILDLGIKISKEQDYNKLLGIFLKGVTDIANCDAGTLYIYKEKLSDKETNKYLYFASIINHTLKQYCGLNGERINLPPVIFSEANASSYAGIHRCILNVENVYEDENAIWMGPRKYDSITGYHTQSVLVIPLIDKKDDLIGVLQLINCMDKDGNLIPFSKEVEHIIHSLSSQVAMILSNMLLTQDMEELLDSAINSLVNAIEAKTPFNALHTNTVTGLCDLFVDYLNNNSSEYHFTSDEKDVLHMAAMLHDVGKIGINDDILNKPTRLANRLDYIKSRIENLKLQLLVKKYEENNPSIQDEIDELTSDLEFIINVNNAPFIDDSKMERINVLCNKKVLGVDLLTDEEKEDLHIIKGTLTKAERNHIQEHVVKTVSILKDVKFGKKYHNSLYIAGCHHELLDGSGYPNHLREDEITTPIRILTIMDVFDSLTASDRPYKATIPVEKAYGILQAMVNEGKLDKVLVGYLRGFIDELTKEYGALDGKVAKTILAIKAHEKELKEIEKL
;
A
#
# COMPACT_ATOMS: atom_id res chain seq x y z
N MET A 1 1.67 36.62 -29.91
CA MET A 1 1.34 35.27 -30.41
C MET A 1 2.52 34.30 -30.30
N LEU A 2 3.65 34.37 -31.07
CA LEU A 2 4.73 33.35 -30.95
C LEU A 2 5.31 33.20 -29.53
N LYS A 3 5.56 34.34 -28.85
CA LYS A 3 6.05 34.34 -27.46
C LYS A 3 5.04 33.65 -26.49
N GLU A 4 3.78 33.92 -26.65
CA GLU A 4 2.71 33.34 -25.83
C GLU A 4 2.59 31.82 -26.05
N ILE A 5 2.73 31.35 -27.29
CA ILE A 5 2.76 29.92 -27.64
C ILE A 5 3.95 29.23 -26.95
N LEU A 6 5.15 29.82 -27.02
CA LEU A 6 6.36 29.28 -26.40
C LEU A 6 6.24 29.27 -24.87
N ASP A 7 5.75 30.36 -24.29
CA ASP A 7 5.54 30.48 -22.82
C ASP A 7 4.51 29.46 -22.35
N LEU A 8 3.42 29.24 -23.09
CA LEU A 8 2.43 28.22 -22.78
C LEU A 8 3.04 26.81 -22.85
N GLY A 9 3.80 26.50 -23.92
CA GLY A 9 4.47 25.22 -24.08
C GLY A 9 5.42 24.91 -22.90
N ILE A 10 6.18 25.93 -22.44
CA ILE A 10 7.06 25.79 -21.26
C ILE A 10 6.26 25.54 -19.98
N LYS A 11 5.14 26.26 -19.75
CA LYS A 11 4.29 26.07 -18.56
C LYS A 11 3.70 24.67 -18.54
N ILE A 12 3.14 24.22 -19.65
CA ILE A 12 2.55 22.89 -19.80
C ILE A 12 3.60 21.78 -19.53
N SER A 13 4.82 21.92 -20.08
CA SER A 13 5.86 20.90 -19.93
C SER A 13 6.45 20.80 -18.52
N LYS A 14 6.26 21.81 -17.66
CA LYS A 14 6.76 21.85 -16.30
C LYS A 14 5.71 21.47 -15.25
N GLU A 15 4.42 21.52 -15.61
CA GLU A 15 3.35 21.19 -14.67
C GLU A 15 3.26 19.66 -14.47
N GLN A 16 3.24 19.25 -13.21
CA GLN A 16 3.15 17.84 -12.83
C GLN A 16 1.75 17.47 -12.30
N ASP A 17 0.96 18.46 -11.92
CA ASP A 17 -0.41 18.27 -11.50
C ASP A 17 -1.32 18.19 -12.72
N TYR A 18 -1.96 17.03 -12.90
CA TYR A 18 -2.87 16.74 -14.00
C TYR A 18 -3.99 17.77 -14.16
N ASN A 19 -4.67 18.11 -13.06
CA ASN A 19 -5.82 19.03 -13.10
C ASN A 19 -5.38 20.49 -13.33
N LYS A 20 -4.28 20.92 -12.75
CA LYS A 20 -3.70 22.26 -13.00
C LYS A 20 -3.24 22.41 -14.44
N LEU A 21 -2.64 21.35 -15.00
CA LEU A 21 -2.23 21.35 -16.42
C LEU A 21 -3.42 21.62 -17.33
N LEU A 22 -4.59 21.02 -17.09
CA LEU A 22 -5.81 21.23 -17.87
C LEU A 22 -6.29 22.69 -17.82
N GLY A 23 -6.25 23.31 -16.63
CA GLY A 23 -6.61 24.72 -16.44
C GLY A 23 -5.62 25.67 -17.14
N ILE A 24 -4.32 25.43 -17.01
CA ILE A 24 -3.26 26.21 -17.68
C ILE A 24 -3.42 26.13 -19.22
N PHE A 25 -3.69 24.91 -19.72
CA PHE A 25 -3.89 24.69 -21.14
C PHE A 25 -5.11 25.46 -21.66
N LEU A 26 -6.30 25.25 -21.04
CA LEU A 26 -7.52 25.92 -21.50
C LEU A 26 -7.37 27.44 -21.52
N LYS A 27 -6.84 28.03 -20.43
CA LYS A 27 -6.59 29.46 -20.34
C LYS A 27 -5.66 29.93 -21.46
N GLY A 28 -4.52 29.24 -21.65
CA GLY A 28 -3.55 29.62 -22.67
C GLY A 28 -4.10 29.58 -24.11
N VAL A 29 -4.86 28.52 -24.44
CA VAL A 29 -5.44 28.42 -25.80
C VAL A 29 -6.59 29.41 -26.01
N THR A 30 -7.38 29.73 -24.98
CA THR A 30 -8.41 30.76 -25.04
C THR A 30 -7.80 32.15 -25.31
N ASP A 31 -6.72 32.46 -24.58
CA ASP A 31 -5.97 33.73 -24.78
C ASP A 31 -5.34 33.82 -26.19
N ILE A 32 -4.68 32.74 -26.65
CA ILE A 32 -4.04 32.68 -27.99
C ILE A 32 -5.06 32.79 -29.12
N ALA A 33 -6.21 32.12 -28.97
CA ALA A 33 -7.29 32.16 -29.94
C ALA A 33 -8.09 33.46 -29.90
N ASN A 34 -7.92 34.30 -28.88
CA ASN A 34 -8.69 35.49 -28.59
C ASN A 34 -10.20 35.21 -28.68
N CYS A 35 -10.69 34.22 -27.88
CA CYS A 35 -12.10 33.82 -27.91
C CYS A 35 -12.78 34.04 -26.55
N ASP A 36 -14.11 34.24 -26.58
CA ASP A 36 -14.91 34.58 -25.40
C ASP A 36 -15.08 33.42 -24.44
N ALA A 37 -15.16 32.17 -24.97
CA ALA A 37 -15.34 31.02 -24.11
C ALA A 37 -14.56 29.79 -24.60
N GLY A 38 -14.26 28.91 -23.64
CA GLY A 38 -13.64 27.62 -23.89
C GLY A 38 -14.07 26.58 -22.85
N THR A 39 -14.16 25.35 -23.30
CA THR A 39 -14.43 24.20 -22.43
C THR A 39 -13.47 23.08 -22.81
N LEU A 40 -12.85 22.51 -21.80
CA LEU A 40 -12.03 21.32 -21.94
C LEU A 40 -12.75 20.14 -21.30
N TYR A 41 -12.92 19.08 -22.07
CA TYR A 41 -13.51 17.84 -21.63
C TYR A 41 -12.46 16.74 -21.57
N ILE A 42 -12.59 15.84 -20.58
CA ILE A 42 -11.84 14.58 -20.50
C ILE A 42 -12.79 13.42 -20.83
N TYR A 43 -12.33 12.56 -21.72
CA TYR A 43 -13.05 11.33 -22.06
C TYR A 43 -12.81 10.25 -21.01
N LYS A 44 -13.90 9.64 -20.51
CA LYS A 44 -13.81 8.49 -19.62
C LYS A 44 -14.84 7.42 -20.00
N GLU A 45 -14.42 6.17 -19.85
CA GLU A 45 -15.28 5.01 -19.94
C GLU A 45 -15.61 4.51 -18.53
N LYS A 46 -16.88 4.24 -18.28
CA LYS A 46 -17.34 3.66 -17.02
C LYS A 46 -17.89 2.27 -17.29
N LEU A 47 -17.17 1.26 -16.77
CA LEU A 47 -17.61 -0.13 -16.85
C LEU A 47 -18.79 -0.32 -15.88
N SER A 48 -19.93 -0.82 -16.38
CA SER A 48 -21.00 -1.37 -15.57
C SER A 48 -21.18 -2.86 -15.92
N ASP A 49 -21.83 -3.63 -15.04
CA ASP A 49 -21.95 -5.11 -15.18
C ASP A 49 -22.50 -5.59 -16.54
N LYS A 50 -23.01 -4.71 -17.38
CA LYS A 50 -23.64 -5.07 -18.68
C LYS A 50 -23.20 -4.22 -19.88
N GLU A 51 -22.68 -3.01 -19.65
CA GLU A 51 -22.34 -2.09 -20.75
C GLU A 51 -21.21 -1.15 -20.36
N THR A 52 -20.38 -0.77 -21.33
CA THR A 52 -19.39 0.30 -21.16
C THR A 52 -20.04 1.62 -21.58
N ASN A 53 -20.33 2.47 -20.62
CA ASN A 53 -20.83 3.80 -20.86
C ASN A 53 -19.68 4.80 -21.05
N LYS A 54 -19.82 5.66 -22.05
CA LYS A 54 -18.80 6.63 -22.45
C LYS A 54 -19.28 8.06 -22.17
N TYR A 55 -18.42 8.87 -21.59
CA TYR A 55 -18.76 10.22 -21.15
C TYR A 55 -17.64 11.21 -21.42
N LEU A 56 -18.03 12.48 -21.60
CA LEU A 56 -17.14 13.64 -21.53
C LEU A 56 -17.39 14.38 -20.22
N TYR A 57 -16.40 14.41 -19.36
CA TYR A 57 -16.41 15.12 -18.08
C TYR A 57 -15.84 16.53 -18.27
N PHE A 58 -16.47 17.52 -17.65
CA PHE A 58 -15.96 18.88 -17.66
C PHE A 58 -14.67 18.96 -16.83
N ALA A 59 -13.58 19.32 -17.45
CA ALA A 59 -12.28 19.49 -16.79
C ALA A 59 -11.98 20.95 -16.46
N SER A 60 -12.24 21.85 -17.41
CA SER A 60 -12.07 23.29 -17.20
C SER A 60 -13.06 24.07 -18.06
N ILE A 61 -13.52 25.20 -17.57
CA ILE A 61 -14.49 26.08 -18.26
C ILE A 61 -14.03 27.52 -18.09
N ILE A 62 -14.03 28.27 -19.20
CA ILE A 62 -13.88 29.72 -19.26
C ILE A 62 -15.05 30.28 -20.05
N ASN A 63 -15.73 31.29 -19.54
CA ASN A 63 -16.67 32.11 -20.29
C ASN A 63 -16.61 33.55 -19.74
N HIS A 64 -16.05 34.44 -20.54
CA HIS A 64 -15.82 35.82 -20.13
C HIS A 64 -17.12 36.62 -20.04
N THR A 65 -18.06 36.44 -21.00
CA THR A 65 -19.34 37.10 -21.03
C THR A 65 -20.22 36.70 -19.83
N LEU A 66 -20.28 35.38 -19.49
CA LEU A 66 -21.02 34.88 -18.35
C LEU A 66 -20.24 34.90 -17.03
N LYS A 67 -18.98 35.32 -17.05
CA LYS A 67 -18.07 35.34 -15.89
C LYS A 67 -17.95 33.99 -15.19
N GLN A 68 -17.92 32.90 -15.96
CA GLN A 68 -17.73 31.55 -15.46
C GLN A 68 -16.28 31.11 -15.63
N TYR A 69 -15.64 30.74 -14.51
CA TYR A 69 -14.25 30.28 -14.46
C TYR A 69 -14.19 29.11 -13.48
N CYS A 70 -14.06 27.89 -14.01
CA CYS A 70 -14.06 26.66 -13.23
C CYS A 70 -12.91 25.75 -13.67
N GLY A 71 -12.29 25.03 -12.72
CA GLY A 71 -11.26 24.05 -13.00
C GLY A 71 -9.90 24.66 -13.41
N LEU A 72 -9.69 25.97 -13.25
CA LEU A 72 -8.49 26.66 -13.76
C LEU A 72 -7.26 26.47 -12.87
N ASN A 73 -7.45 26.21 -11.58
CA ASN A 73 -6.38 25.97 -10.62
C ASN A 73 -6.35 24.51 -10.14
N GLY A 74 -7.01 23.61 -10.87
CA GLY A 74 -7.11 22.21 -10.54
C GLY A 74 -8.33 21.83 -9.67
N GLU A 75 -9.21 22.80 -9.39
CA GLU A 75 -10.47 22.53 -8.66
C GLU A 75 -11.42 21.68 -9.50
N ARG A 76 -12.13 20.78 -8.85
CA ARG A 76 -13.08 19.87 -9.48
C ARG A 76 -14.36 20.61 -9.91
N ILE A 77 -14.86 20.27 -11.09
CA ILE A 77 -16.15 20.76 -11.61
C ILE A 77 -17.25 19.73 -11.31
N ASN A 78 -18.22 20.11 -10.50
CA ASN A 78 -19.36 19.26 -10.18
C ASN A 78 -20.56 19.51 -11.13
N LEU A 79 -20.35 19.20 -12.41
CA LEU A 79 -21.39 19.22 -13.43
C LEU A 79 -21.64 17.79 -13.94
N PRO A 80 -22.90 17.45 -14.29
CA PRO A 80 -23.18 16.14 -14.87
C PRO A 80 -22.41 15.98 -16.19
N PRO A 81 -21.78 14.80 -16.43
CA PRO A 81 -21.03 14.57 -17.63
C PRO A 81 -21.92 14.53 -18.87
N VAL A 82 -21.36 14.89 -20.01
CA VAL A 82 -22.02 14.80 -21.31
C VAL A 82 -21.94 13.34 -21.81
N ILE A 83 -23.10 12.78 -22.18
CA ILE A 83 -23.13 11.43 -22.78
C ILE A 83 -22.39 11.49 -24.13
N PHE A 84 -21.45 10.58 -24.32
CA PHE A 84 -20.64 10.49 -25.52
C PHE A 84 -21.43 9.86 -26.65
N SER A 85 -22.03 10.72 -27.47
CA SER A 85 -22.91 10.33 -28.57
C SER A 85 -22.80 11.33 -29.72
N GLU A 86 -23.26 10.95 -30.90
CA GLU A 86 -23.21 11.84 -32.10
C GLU A 86 -24.17 13.04 -32.03
N ALA A 87 -24.92 13.18 -30.92
CA ALA A 87 -25.92 14.23 -30.78
C ALA A 87 -25.36 15.62 -30.40
N ASN A 88 -24.05 15.70 -30.10
CA ASN A 88 -23.41 16.99 -29.76
C ASN A 88 -22.04 17.14 -30.42
N ALA A 89 -21.65 18.37 -30.68
CA ALA A 89 -20.45 18.69 -31.44
C ALA A 89 -19.15 18.16 -30.81
N SER A 90 -19.00 18.25 -29.48
CA SER A 90 -17.79 17.77 -28.78
C SER A 90 -17.65 16.25 -28.87
N SER A 91 -18.76 15.51 -28.64
CA SER A 91 -18.73 14.05 -28.78
C SER A 91 -18.55 13.63 -30.26
N TYR A 92 -19.22 14.32 -31.20
CA TYR A 92 -19.08 14.05 -32.63
C TYR A 92 -17.60 14.18 -33.07
N ALA A 93 -16.94 15.29 -32.73
CA ALA A 93 -15.51 15.49 -32.99
C ALA A 93 -14.65 14.38 -32.39
N GLY A 94 -14.94 13.97 -31.17
CA GLY A 94 -14.24 12.88 -30.49
C GLY A 94 -14.48 11.50 -31.14
N ILE A 95 -15.71 11.18 -31.56
CA ILE A 95 -16.05 9.90 -32.21
C ILE A 95 -15.37 9.80 -33.58
N HIS A 96 -15.49 10.86 -34.37
CA HIS A 96 -14.96 10.87 -35.77
C HIS A 96 -13.52 11.31 -35.88
N ARG A 97 -12.84 11.65 -34.76
CA ARG A 97 -11.45 12.13 -34.75
C ARG A 97 -11.23 13.30 -35.69
N CYS A 98 -12.21 14.20 -35.81
CA CYS A 98 -12.18 15.33 -36.76
C CYS A 98 -12.26 16.67 -36.03
N ILE A 99 -11.65 17.68 -36.64
CA ILE A 99 -11.76 19.07 -36.21
C ILE A 99 -13.06 19.65 -36.80
N LEU A 100 -13.86 20.29 -35.92
CA LEU A 100 -14.98 21.09 -36.39
C LEU A 100 -14.64 22.56 -36.23
N ASN A 101 -14.66 23.30 -37.33
CA ASN A 101 -14.46 24.75 -37.36
C ASN A 101 -15.64 25.37 -38.12
N VAL A 102 -16.57 25.99 -37.39
CA VAL A 102 -17.83 26.49 -37.89
C VAL A 102 -17.90 28.00 -37.68
N GLU A 103 -18.19 28.72 -38.73
CA GLU A 103 -18.25 30.19 -38.73
C GLU A 103 -19.48 30.71 -37.98
N ASN A 104 -20.66 30.05 -38.18
CA ASN A 104 -21.91 30.40 -37.51
C ASN A 104 -22.74 29.15 -37.30
N VAL A 105 -22.93 28.77 -36.02
CA VAL A 105 -23.72 27.57 -35.63
C VAL A 105 -25.21 27.71 -35.96
N TYR A 106 -25.70 28.93 -36.19
CA TYR A 106 -27.11 29.16 -36.54
C TYR A 106 -27.37 29.02 -38.04
N GLU A 107 -26.37 29.09 -38.86
CA GLU A 107 -26.43 28.90 -40.33
C GLU A 107 -26.12 27.44 -40.72
N ASP A 108 -25.54 26.63 -39.81
CA ASP A 108 -25.29 25.23 -40.05
C ASP A 108 -26.49 24.38 -39.60
N GLU A 109 -27.13 23.69 -40.52
CA GLU A 109 -28.32 22.86 -40.28
C GLU A 109 -28.03 21.55 -39.52
N ASN A 110 -26.79 21.23 -39.21
CA ASN A 110 -26.41 19.99 -38.56
C ASN A 110 -27.00 19.92 -37.13
N ALA A 111 -27.61 18.80 -36.80
CA ALA A 111 -28.26 18.56 -35.51
C ALA A 111 -27.29 18.60 -34.30
N ILE A 112 -26.00 18.43 -34.53
CA ILE A 112 -24.94 18.49 -33.46
C ILE A 112 -24.89 19.85 -32.76
N TRP A 113 -25.44 20.93 -33.38
CA TRP A 113 -25.50 22.28 -32.83
C TRP A 113 -26.77 22.57 -32.00
N MET A 114 -27.64 21.58 -31.82
CA MET A 114 -28.84 21.76 -30.97
C MET A 114 -28.45 22.03 -29.49
N GLY A 115 -27.36 21.43 -29.01
CA GLY A 115 -26.87 21.66 -27.65
C GLY A 115 -26.50 23.13 -27.39
N PRO A 116 -25.56 23.73 -28.16
CA PRO A 116 -25.23 25.15 -28.08
C PRO A 116 -26.45 26.07 -28.22
N ARG A 117 -27.31 25.87 -29.21
CA ARG A 117 -28.55 26.67 -29.38
C ARG A 117 -29.49 26.60 -28.18
N LYS A 118 -29.64 25.41 -27.57
CA LYS A 118 -30.42 25.24 -26.34
C LYS A 118 -29.80 25.96 -25.15
N TYR A 119 -28.48 25.87 -24.99
CA TYR A 119 -27.73 26.58 -23.96
C TYR A 119 -27.92 28.09 -24.10
N ASP A 120 -27.80 28.63 -25.30
CA ASP A 120 -28.02 30.05 -25.60
C ASP A 120 -29.44 30.50 -25.21
N SER A 121 -30.46 29.70 -25.53
CA SER A 121 -31.84 30.00 -25.16
C SER A 121 -32.12 30.08 -23.66
N ILE A 122 -31.32 29.35 -22.86
CA ILE A 122 -31.45 29.30 -21.39
C ILE A 122 -30.63 30.42 -20.73
N THR A 123 -29.40 30.66 -21.21
CA THR A 123 -28.43 31.54 -20.57
C THR A 123 -28.46 32.98 -21.12
N GLY A 124 -29.04 33.19 -22.28
CA GLY A 124 -28.95 34.44 -23.02
C GLY A 124 -27.61 34.67 -23.70
N TYR A 125 -26.73 33.66 -23.69
CA TYR A 125 -25.48 33.68 -24.43
C TYR A 125 -25.77 33.57 -25.93
N HIS A 126 -24.84 33.99 -26.78
CA HIS A 126 -24.97 33.83 -28.21
C HIS A 126 -23.72 33.15 -28.78
N THR A 127 -23.82 31.88 -29.08
CA THR A 127 -22.77 31.09 -29.71
C THR A 127 -22.80 31.32 -31.20
N GLN A 128 -21.74 31.96 -31.76
CA GLN A 128 -21.63 32.18 -33.20
C GLN A 128 -20.57 31.24 -33.77
N SER A 129 -19.27 31.54 -33.64
CA SER A 129 -18.22 30.72 -34.17
C SER A 129 -17.73 29.68 -33.17
N VAL A 130 -17.48 28.45 -33.61
CA VAL A 130 -17.04 27.35 -32.77
C VAL A 130 -15.90 26.57 -33.40
N LEU A 131 -14.87 26.30 -32.61
CA LEU A 131 -13.77 25.42 -32.96
C LEU A 131 -13.72 24.26 -31.97
N VAL A 132 -13.87 23.03 -32.45
CA VAL A 132 -13.80 21.80 -31.64
C VAL A 132 -12.63 20.95 -32.11
N ILE A 133 -11.76 20.59 -31.18
CA ILE A 133 -10.53 19.81 -31.48
C ILE A 133 -10.48 18.62 -30.54
N PRO A 134 -10.47 17.37 -31.04
CA PRO A 134 -10.25 16.20 -30.22
C PRO A 134 -8.78 16.11 -29.79
N LEU A 135 -8.54 15.80 -28.53
CA LEU A 135 -7.22 15.52 -27.97
C LEU A 135 -6.95 14.02 -28.15
N ILE A 136 -6.07 13.70 -29.07
CA ILE A 136 -5.77 12.33 -29.48
C ILE A 136 -4.29 12.04 -29.21
N ASP A 137 -4.00 10.89 -28.63
CA ASP A 137 -2.66 10.44 -28.35
C ASP A 137 -1.99 9.76 -29.58
N LYS A 138 -0.77 9.24 -29.38
CA LYS A 138 -0.01 8.53 -30.44
C LYS A 138 -0.63 7.21 -30.90
N LYS A 139 -1.53 6.63 -30.09
CA LYS A 139 -2.20 5.35 -30.39
C LYS A 139 -3.57 5.54 -31.02
N ASP A 140 -3.95 6.80 -31.34
CA ASP A 140 -5.27 7.20 -31.78
C ASP A 140 -6.35 7.08 -30.67
N ASP A 141 -5.92 7.03 -29.40
CA ASP A 141 -6.83 7.02 -28.27
C ASP A 141 -7.30 8.45 -27.94
N LEU A 142 -8.61 8.60 -27.70
CA LEU A 142 -9.21 9.88 -27.33
C LEU A 142 -8.96 10.16 -25.84
N ILE A 143 -8.22 11.22 -25.56
CA ILE A 143 -7.96 11.68 -24.18
C ILE A 143 -9.05 12.68 -23.74
N GLY A 144 -9.49 13.53 -24.65
CA GLY A 144 -10.49 14.56 -24.35
C GLY A 144 -10.89 15.35 -25.58
N VAL A 145 -11.61 16.43 -25.35
CA VAL A 145 -12.06 17.35 -26.42
C VAL A 145 -11.97 18.79 -25.94
N LEU A 146 -11.34 19.62 -26.71
CA LEU A 146 -11.32 21.08 -26.55
C LEU A 146 -12.41 21.70 -27.39
N GLN A 147 -13.21 22.60 -26.81
CA GLN A 147 -14.18 23.42 -27.51
C GLN A 147 -13.89 24.88 -27.21
N LEU A 148 -13.67 25.70 -28.24
CA LEU A 148 -13.52 27.17 -28.19
C LEU A 148 -14.70 27.80 -28.85
N ILE A 149 -15.18 28.95 -28.32
CA ILE A 149 -16.41 29.60 -28.76
C ILE A 149 -16.16 31.09 -28.91
N ASN A 150 -16.67 31.68 -30.01
CA ASN A 150 -16.71 33.09 -30.26
C ASN A 150 -15.31 33.74 -30.34
N CYS A 151 -14.58 33.44 -31.41
CA CYS A 151 -13.35 34.18 -31.72
C CYS A 151 -13.66 35.67 -31.95
N MET A 152 -12.77 36.53 -31.46
CA MET A 152 -12.95 37.98 -31.52
C MET A 152 -11.78 38.64 -32.24
N ASP A 153 -12.06 39.72 -32.95
CA ASP A 153 -11.04 40.64 -33.46
C ASP A 153 -10.55 41.58 -32.34
N LYS A 154 -9.66 42.52 -32.70
CA LYS A 154 -9.08 43.49 -31.75
C LYS A 154 -10.09 44.50 -31.20
N ASP A 155 -11.18 44.68 -31.89
CA ASP A 155 -12.26 45.60 -31.53
C ASP A 155 -13.41 44.92 -30.76
N GLY A 156 -13.28 43.58 -30.55
CA GLY A 156 -14.24 42.75 -29.81
C GLY A 156 -15.39 42.24 -30.67
N ASN A 157 -15.34 42.37 -32.00
CA ASN A 157 -16.37 41.83 -32.89
C ASN A 157 -16.15 40.31 -33.06
N LEU A 158 -17.25 39.57 -33.12
CA LEU A 158 -17.22 38.13 -33.35
C LEU A 158 -16.82 37.82 -34.77
N ILE A 159 -15.79 36.96 -34.92
CA ILE A 159 -15.26 36.54 -36.22
C ILE A 159 -15.10 35.00 -36.24
N PRO A 160 -15.03 34.37 -37.41
CA PRO A 160 -14.68 32.96 -37.54
C PRO A 160 -13.26 32.67 -37.04
N PHE A 161 -13.00 31.45 -36.57
CA PHE A 161 -11.64 30.97 -36.28
C PHE A 161 -10.89 30.81 -37.61
N SER A 162 -9.77 31.51 -37.75
CA SER A 162 -8.93 31.40 -38.97
C SER A 162 -8.24 30.03 -39.02
N LYS A 163 -7.87 29.58 -40.23
CA LYS A 163 -7.09 28.35 -40.41
C LYS A 163 -5.73 28.40 -39.70
N GLU A 164 -5.13 29.56 -39.57
CA GLU A 164 -3.88 29.73 -38.82
C GLU A 164 -4.07 29.45 -37.34
N VAL A 165 -5.12 30.01 -36.72
CA VAL A 165 -5.49 29.76 -35.32
C VAL A 165 -5.84 28.29 -35.13
N GLU A 166 -6.65 27.69 -36.00
CA GLU A 166 -6.97 26.26 -35.97
C GLU A 166 -5.71 25.38 -35.93
N HIS A 167 -4.75 25.63 -36.80
CA HIS A 167 -3.49 24.87 -36.83
C HIS A 167 -2.63 25.04 -35.59
N ILE A 168 -2.55 26.25 -35.04
CA ILE A 168 -1.81 26.52 -33.81
C ILE A 168 -2.45 25.77 -32.63
N ILE A 169 -3.77 25.92 -32.45
CA ILE A 169 -4.50 25.29 -31.35
C ILE A 169 -4.47 23.76 -31.48
N HIS A 170 -4.62 23.22 -32.68
CA HIS A 170 -4.48 21.78 -32.94
C HIS A 170 -3.08 21.27 -32.58
N SER A 171 -2.03 21.97 -32.90
CA SER A 171 -0.65 21.59 -32.53
C SER A 171 -0.45 21.56 -31.01
N LEU A 172 -0.93 22.60 -30.32
CA LEU A 172 -0.88 22.67 -28.86
C LEU A 172 -1.73 21.56 -28.21
N SER A 173 -2.93 21.30 -28.75
CA SER A 173 -3.83 20.22 -28.30
C SER A 173 -3.17 18.84 -28.43
N SER A 174 -2.47 18.59 -29.53
CA SER A 174 -1.73 17.35 -29.76
C SER A 174 -0.57 17.17 -28.76
N GLN A 175 0.14 18.26 -28.43
CA GLN A 175 1.21 18.22 -27.41
C GLN A 175 0.63 17.91 -26.03
N VAL A 176 -0.46 18.57 -25.64
CA VAL A 176 -1.13 18.33 -24.35
C VAL A 176 -1.70 16.92 -24.28
N ALA A 177 -2.32 16.42 -25.35
CA ALA A 177 -2.81 15.05 -25.39
C ALA A 177 -1.69 14.03 -25.12
N MET A 178 -0.49 14.24 -25.67
CA MET A 178 0.66 13.38 -25.40
C MET A 178 1.14 13.47 -23.94
N ILE A 179 1.16 14.65 -23.35
CA ILE A 179 1.58 14.83 -21.96
C ILE A 179 0.57 14.17 -21.04
N LEU A 180 -0.73 14.41 -21.25
CA LEU A 180 -1.80 13.79 -20.47
C LEU A 180 -1.78 12.26 -20.61
N SER A 181 -1.64 11.72 -21.81
CA SER A 181 -1.51 10.28 -22.05
C SER A 181 -0.32 9.68 -21.29
N ASN A 182 0.84 10.35 -21.30
CA ASN A 182 2.01 9.89 -20.55
C ASN A 182 1.77 9.94 -19.02
N MET A 183 1.11 10.97 -18.50
CA MET A 183 0.76 11.07 -17.07
C MET A 183 -0.19 9.95 -16.66
N LEU A 184 -1.24 9.68 -17.45
CA LEU A 184 -2.17 8.57 -17.21
C LEU A 184 -1.48 7.22 -17.27
N LEU A 185 -0.64 6.96 -18.26
CA LEU A 185 0.13 5.72 -18.37
C LEU A 185 1.07 5.51 -17.17
N THR A 186 1.69 6.58 -16.68
CA THR A 186 2.53 6.48 -15.47
C THR A 186 1.70 6.11 -14.26
N GLN A 187 0.54 6.72 -14.09
CA GLN A 187 -0.39 6.39 -13.00
C GLN A 187 -0.91 4.96 -13.11
N ASP A 188 -1.30 4.50 -14.29
CA ASP A 188 -1.73 3.11 -14.52
C ASP A 188 -0.63 2.10 -14.18
N MET A 189 0.63 2.43 -14.50
CA MET A 189 1.79 1.60 -14.14
C MET A 189 2.01 1.54 -12.63
N GLU A 190 1.89 2.65 -11.92
CA GLU A 190 1.99 2.69 -10.46
C GLU A 190 0.86 1.86 -9.82
N GLU A 191 -0.39 2.01 -10.26
CA GLU A 191 -1.53 1.23 -9.78
C GLU A 191 -1.37 -0.27 -10.07
N LEU A 192 -0.86 -0.64 -11.24
CA LEU A 192 -0.56 -2.03 -11.59
C LEU A 192 0.53 -2.61 -10.68
N LEU A 193 1.60 -1.86 -10.43
CA LEU A 193 2.69 -2.28 -9.55
C LEU A 193 2.18 -2.52 -8.14
N ASP A 194 1.42 -1.58 -7.58
CA ASP A 194 0.83 -1.69 -6.25
C ASP A 194 -0.11 -2.91 -6.16
N SER A 195 -0.94 -3.13 -7.18
CA SER A 195 -1.84 -4.28 -7.23
C SER A 195 -1.08 -5.61 -7.31
N ALA A 196 -0.01 -5.67 -8.09
CA ALA A 196 0.83 -6.86 -8.20
C ALA A 196 1.55 -7.19 -6.89
N ILE A 197 2.10 -6.15 -6.23
CA ILE A 197 2.75 -6.30 -4.92
C ILE A 197 1.75 -6.74 -3.87
N ASN A 198 0.58 -6.10 -3.78
CA ASN A 198 -0.49 -6.50 -2.86
C ASN A 198 -0.91 -7.97 -3.08
N SER A 199 -1.01 -8.41 -4.33
CA SER A 199 -1.33 -9.81 -4.66
C SER A 199 -0.23 -10.77 -4.20
N LEU A 200 1.04 -10.39 -4.34
CA LEU A 200 2.18 -11.17 -3.85
C LEU A 200 2.17 -11.24 -2.33
N VAL A 201 1.98 -10.13 -1.64
CA VAL A 201 1.89 -10.04 -0.18
C VAL A 201 0.75 -10.93 0.34
N ASN A 202 -0.45 -10.81 -0.24
CA ASN A 202 -1.61 -11.64 0.13
C ASN A 202 -1.32 -13.14 -0.06
N ALA A 203 -0.59 -13.53 -1.11
CA ALA A 203 -0.22 -14.93 -1.33
C ALA A 203 0.77 -15.44 -0.27
N ILE A 204 1.67 -14.58 0.22
CA ILE A 204 2.62 -14.91 1.29
C ILE A 204 1.91 -14.97 2.64
N GLU A 205 1.03 -14.01 2.93
CA GLU A 205 0.23 -13.98 4.17
C GLU A 205 -0.73 -15.16 4.27
N ALA A 206 -1.25 -15.66 3.14
CA ALA A 206 -2.06 -16.90 3.10
C ALA A 206 -1.29 -18.12 3.59
N LYS A 207 0.05 -18.12 3.50
CA LYS A 207 0.94 -19.16 4.05
C LYS A 207 1.07 -19.08 5.59
N THR A 208 0.83 -17.92 6.16
CA THR A 208 0.94 -17.65 7.60
C THR A 208 -0.38 -17.14 8.18
N PRO A 209 -1.33 -18.03 8.54
CA PRO A 209 -2.67 -17.64 8.99
C PRO A 209 -2.69 -16.67 10.17
N PHE A 210 -1.59 -16.58 10.89
CA PHE A 210 -1.43 -15.75 12.09
C PHE A 210 -0.80 -14.38 11.81
N ASN A 211 -0.53 -14.04 10.55
CA ASN A 211 0.05 -12.75 10.13
C ASN A 211 -0.75 -12.13 8.97
N ALA A 212 -2.01 -12.53 8.78
CA ALA A 212 -2.83 -12.15 7.62
C ALA A 212 -3.04 -10.63 7.43
N LEU A 213 -2.74 -9.82 8.42
CA LEU A 213 -2.89 -8.37 8.38
C LEU A 213 -1.58 -7.62 8.69
N HIS A 214 -0.50 -8.36 8.98
CA HIS A 214 0.75 -7.80 9.49
C HIS A 214 1.37 -6.80 8.53
N THR A 215 1.63 -7.22 7.30
CA THR A 215 2.29 -6.37 6.29
C THR A 215 1.50 -5.09 6.04
N ASN A 216 0.17 -5.21 5.86
CA ASN A 216 -0.70 -4.06 5.64
C ASN A 216 -0.76 -3.13 6.88
N THR A 217 -0.73 -3.70 8.09
CA THR A 217 -0.70 -2.91 9.33
C THR A 217 0.61 -2.17 9.50
N VAL A 218 1.75 -2.85 9.31
CA VAL A 218 3.09 -2.23 9.40
C VAL A 218 3.24 -1.12 8.36
N THR A 219 2.79 -1.36 7.13
CA THR A 219 2.81 -0.36 6.06
C THR A 219 1.96 0.85 6.44
N GLY A 220 0.72 0.63 6.89
CA GLY A 220 -0.16 1.72 7.34
C GLY A 220 0.41 2.49 8.54
N LEU A 221 1.03 1.80 9.50
CA LEU A 221 1.73 2.42 10.62
C LEU A 221 2.90 3.31 10.14
N CYS A 222 3.71 2.83 9.21
CA CYS A 222 4.81 3.61 8.64
C CYS A 222 4.29 4.87 7.95
N ASP A 223 3.27 4.75 7.10
CA ASP A 223 2.67 5.88 6.36
C ASP A 223 2.14 6.95 7.31
N LEU A 224 1.28 6.54 8.27
CA LEU A 224 0.65 7.46 9.22
C LEU A 224 1.68 8.09 10.18
N PHE A 225 2.70 7.32 10.57
CA PHE A 225 3.75 7.84 11.44
C PHE A 225 4.64 8.86 10.73
N VAL A 226 4.93 8.67 9.45
CA VAL A 226 5.65 9.66 8.63
C VAL A 226 4.82 10.95 8.49
N ASP A 227 3.50 10.85 8.27
CA ASP A 227 2.61 12.01 8.25
C ASP A 227 2.59 12.72 9.60
N TYR A 228 2.54 11.96 10.70
CA TYR A 228 2.65 12.50 12.05
C TYR A 228 3.98 13.23 12.27
N LEU A 229 5.11 12.66 11.85
CA LEU A 229 6.43 13.28 11.96
C LEU A 229 6.50 14.58 11.16
N ASN A 230 6.00 14.59 9.92
CA ASN A 230 5.97 15.78 9.07
C ASN A 230 5.18 16.94 9.71
N ASN A 231 4.13 16.62 10.47
CA ASN A 231 3.28 17.63 11.13
C ASN A 231 3.79 18.06 12.52
N ASN A 232 4.51 17.20 13.23
CA ASN A 232 4.83 17.38 14.65
C ASN A 232 6.33 17.48 14.95
N SER A 233 7.22 17.28 13.96
CA SER A 233 8.66 17.35 14.13
C SER A 233 9.27 18.52 13.36
N SER A 234 10.30 19.17 13.93
CA SER A 234 11.17 20.11 13.22
C SER A 234 12.42 19.44 12.63
N GLU A 235 12.67 18.18 12.96
CA GLU A 235 13.87 17.44 12.59
C GLU A 235 13.61 16.48 11.41
N TYR A 236 12.40 15.90 11.34
CA TYR A 236 12.03 14.94 10.33
C TYR A 236 11.06 15.55 9.31
N HIS A 237 11.49 15.58 8.06
CA HIS A 237 10.67 16.03 6.93
C HIS A 237 10.84 15.03 5.77
N PHE A 238 9.80 14.26 5.51
CA PHE A 238 9.77 13.30 4.41
C PHE A 238 9.01 13.91 3.23
N THR A 239 9.63 13.86 2.07
CA THR A 239 8.97 14.16 0.79
C THR A 239 7.99 13.03 0.44
N SER A 240 7.10 13.29 -0.55
CA SER A 240 6.19 12.25 -1.06
C SER A 240 6.97 11.04 -1.59
N ASP A 241 8.07 11.27 -2.33
CA ASP A 241 8.89 10.19 -2.86
C ASP A 241 9.55 9.35 -1.76
N GLU A 242 10.05 9.96 -0.70
CA GLU A 242 10.64 9.23 0.44
C GLU A 242 9.58 8.41 1.19
N LYS A 243 8.36 8.95 1.32
CA LYS A 243 7.22 8.22 1.88
C LYS A 243 6.87 7.01 1.02
N ASP A 244 6.80 7.17 -0.30
CA ASP A 244 6.49 6.09 -1.24
C ASP A 244 7.58 4.99 -1.21
N VAL A 245 8.85 5.37 -1.06
CA VAL A 245 9.97 4.42 -0.90
C VAL A 245 9.84 3.61 0.39
N LEU A 246 9.49 4.23 1.51
CA LEU A 246 9.26 3.54 2.79
C LEU A 246 8.02 2.65 2.72
N HIS A 247 6.92 3.14 2.13
CA HIS A 247 5.72 2.36 1.87
C HIS A 247 6.03 1.06 1.12
N MET A 248 6.74 1.18 -0.01
CA MET A 248 7.17 0.05 -0.81
C MET A 248 8.07 -0.91 -0.03
N ALA A 249 8.99 -0.39 0.78
CA ALA A 249 9.87 -1.20 1.62
C ALA A 249 9.06 -1.97 2.68
N ALA A 250 8.10 -1.32 3.32
CA ALA A 250 7.21 -1.93 4.30
C ALA A 250 6.32 -3.03 3.68
N MET A 251 5.81 -2.81 2.46
CA MET A 251 5.07 -3.84 1.72
C MET A 251 5.91 -5.08 1.41
N LEU A 252 7.19 -4.91 1.17
CA LEU A 252 8.09 -5.96 0.69
C LEU A 252 8.95 -6.64 1.78
N HIS A 253 9.00 -6.10 3.01
CA HIS A 253 9.98 -6.51 4.03
C HIS A 253 9.97 -8.01 4.32
N ASP A 254 8.81 -8.62 4.28
CA ASP A 254 8.55 -10.01 4.67
C ASP A 254 8.38 -10.99 3.50
N VAL A 255 8.56 -10.57 2.26
CA VAL A 255 8.41 -11.43 1.05
C VAL A 255 9.24 -12.71 1.15
N GLY A 256 10.40 -12.67 1.77
CA GLY A 256 11.28 -13.82 1.96
C GLY A 256 10.70 -14.93 2.83
N LYS A 257 9.63 -14.70 3.60
CA LYS A 257 8.93 -15.74 4.38
C LYS A 257 8.38 -16.86 3.49
N ILE A 258 8.16 -16.61 2.20
CA ILE A 258 7.77 -17.65 1.24
C ILE A 258 8.81 -18.79 1.17
N GLY A 259 10.07 -18.49 1.38
CA GLY A 259 11.18 -19.45 1.37
C GLY A 259 11.45 -20.14 2.72
N ILE A 260 10.66 -19.87 3.76
CA ILE A 260 10.78 -20.50 5.07
C ILE A 260 9.84 -21.71 5.16
N ASN A 261 10.31 -22.76 5.83
CA ASN A 261 9.51 -23.96 6.07
C ASN A 261 8.29 -23.64 6.94
N ASP A 262 7.10 -24.11 6.55
CA ASP A 262 5.82 -23.84 7.23
C ASP A 262 5.80 -24.43 8.66
N ASP A 263 6.39 -25.60 8.85
CA ASP A 263 6.46 -26.25 10.18
C ASP A 263 7.29 -25.44 11.18
N ILE A 264 8.27 -24.68 10.68
CA ILE A 264 9.11 -23.80 11.52
C ILE A 264 8.42 -22.45 11.72
N LEU A 265 7.93 -21.86 10.62
CA LEU A 265 7.32 -20.54 10.63
C LEU A 265 6.06 -20.49 11.51
N ASN A 266 5.26 -21.57 11.48
CA ASN A 266 4.00 -21.69 12.21
C ASN A 266 4.12 -22.59 13.45
N LYS A 267 5.33 -22.88 13.97
CA LYS A 267 5.57 -23.80 15.10
C LYS A 267 4.85 -23.32 16.37
N PRO A 268 3.75 -23.97 16.78
CA PRO A 268 2.87 -23.45 17.84
C PRO A 268 3.43 -23.66 19.24
N THR A 269 4.14 -24.76 19.46
CA THR A 269 4.71 -25.19 20.74
C THR A 269 6.10 -25.76 20.53
N ARG A 270 6.85 -25.98 21.61
CA ARG A 270 8.22 -26.49 21.51
C ARG A 270 8.33 -27.79 20.73
N LEU A 271 7.49 -28.77 21.08
CA LEU A 271 7.50 -30.09 20.47
C LEU A 271 6.67 -30.20 19.18
N ALA A 272 5.76 -29.23 18.94
CA ALA A 272 4.80 -29.31 17.83
C ALA A 272 4.22 -30.72 17.66
N ASN A 273 4.31 -31.32 16.49
CA ASN A 273 3.80 -32.68 16.21
C ASN A 273 4.54 -33.79 16.96
N ARG A 274 5.75 -33.54 17.45
CA ARG A 274 6.54 -34.54 18.21
C ARG A 274 5.87 -34.93 19.54
N LEU A 275 5.05 -34.05 20.13
CA LEU A 275 4.30 -34.37 21.34
C LEU A 275 3.42 -35.60 21.17
N ASP A 276 2.79 -35.80 20.03
CA ASP A 276 1.92 -36.96 19.80
C ASP A 276 2.72 -38.26 19.63
N TYR A 277 3.94 -38.18 19.09
CA TYR A 277 4.85 -39.34 19.10
C TYR A 277 5.33 -39.68 20.51
N ILE A 278 5.61 -38.71 21.38
CA ILE A 278 5.96 -38.94 22.79
C ILE A 278 4.81 -39.58 23.51
N LYS A 279 3.57 -39.07 23.35
CA LYS A 279 2.37 -39.68 23.95
C LYS A 279 2.22 -41.15 23.56
N SER A 280 2.30 -41.44 22.25
CA SER A 280 2.16 -42.80 21.73
C SER A 280 3.27 -43.73 22.27
N ARG A 281 4.50 -43.24 22.38
CA ARG A 281 5.65 -43.97 22.91
C ARG A 281 5.42 -44.31 24.39
N ILE A 282 5.02 -43.33 25.20
CA ILE A 282 4.77 -43.53 26.64
C ILE A 282 3.61 -44.51 26.87
N GLU A 283 2.52 -44.39 26.10
CA GLU A 283 1.38 -45.34 26.24
C GLU A 283 1.82 -46.78 25.86
N ASN A 284 2.61 -46.95 24.81
CA ASN A 284 3.16 -48.28 24.46
C ASN A 284 4.07 -48.83 25.59
N LEU A 285 4.94 -48.02 26.19
CA LEU A 285 5.81 -48.41 27.28
C LEU A 285 4.97 -48.79 28.51
N LYS A 286 3.92 -48.06 28.84
CA LYS A 286 2.98 -48.36 29.91
C LYS A 286 2.27 -49.70 29.67
N LEU A 287 1.84 -50.00 28.46
CA LEU A 287 1.23 -51.29 28.11
C LEU A 287 2.24 -52.43 28.26
N GLN A 288 3.49 -52.25 27.83
CA GLN A 288 4.53 -53.29 28.01
C GLN A 288 4.86 -53.53 29.50
N LEU A 289 4.93 -52.47 30.30
CA LEU A 289 5.10 -52.59 31.76
C LEU A 289 3.89 -53.29 32.41
N LEU A 290 2.70 -53.01 31.93
CA LEU A 290 1.48 -53.68 32.46
C LEU A 290 1.52 -55.18 32.15
N VAL A 291 1.92 -55.61 30.95
CA VAL A 291 2.11 -57.03 30.60
C VAL A 291 3.16 -57.65 31.51
N LYS A 292 4.32 -57.00 31.65
CA LYS A 292 5.42 -57.44 32.53
C LYS A 292 4.98 -57.57 33.98
N LYS A 293 4.16 -56.65 34.51
CA LYS A 293 3.59 -56.67 35.83
C LYS A 293 2.77 -57.94 36.08
N TYR A 294 1.97 -58.35 35.10
CA TYR A 294 1.15 -59.58 35.19
C TYR A 294 2.01 -60.84 35.03
N GLU A 295 2.97 -60.89 34.13
CA GLU A 295 3.85 -62.02 33.87
C GLU A 295 4.77 -62.31 35.08
N GLU A 296 5.34 -61.27 35.69
CA GLU A 296 6.25 -61.37 36.81
C GLU A 296 5.54 -61.36 38.19
N ASN A 297 4.24 -61.12 38.22
CA ASN A 297 3.46 -60.91 39.40
C ASN A 297 4.05 -59.87 40.37
N ASN A 298 4.63 -58.79 39.78
CA ASN A 298 5.37 -57.76 40.51
C ASN A 298 4.55 -56.47 40.66
N PRO A 299 3.96 -56.16 41.83
CA PRO A 299 3.14 -54.97 42.06
C PRO A 299 3.92 -53.66 41.94
N SER A 300 5.24 -53.63 42.18
CA SER A 300 6.04 -52.40 42.17
C SER A 300 6.21 -51.79 40.76
N ILE A 301 5.91 -52.55 39.71
CA ILE A 301 5.84 -52.03 38.34
C ILE A 301 4.74 -50.98 38.20
N GLN A 302 3.73 -50.96 39.10
CA GLN A 302 2.72 -49.90 39.08
C GLN A 302 3.33 -48.52 39.31
N ASP A 303 4.31 -48.41 40.22
CA ASP A 303 4.99 -47.13 40.49
C ASP A 303 5.72 -46.59 39.25
N GLU A 304 6.30 -47.47 38.43
CA GLU A 304 6.93 -47.06 37.14
C GLU A 304 5.87 -46.55 36.13
N ILE A 305 4.69 -47.16 36.07
CA ILE A 305 3.58 -46.75 35.21
C ILE A 305 3.05 -45.38 35.66
N ASP A 306 2.88 -45.17 36.97
CA ASP A 306 2.41 -43.92 37.53
C ASP A 306 3.43 -42.80 37.35
N GLU A 307 4.72 -43.13 37.48
CA GLU A 307 5.82 -42.17 37.17
C GLU A 307 5.82 -41.74 35.71
N LEU A 308 5.65 -42.67 34.75
CA LEU A 308 5.51 -42.32 33.33
C LEU A 308 4.31 -41.44 33.03
N THR A 309 3.22 -41.61 33.75
CA THR A 309 2.05 -40.76 33.65
C THR A 309 2.36 -39.33 34.11
N SER A 310 3.02 -39.19 35.26
CA SER A 310 3.49 -37.89 35.79
C SER A 310 4.50 -37.24 34.88
N ASP A 311 5.37 -38.00 34.23
CA ASP A 311 6.36 -37.50 33.29
C ASP A 311 5.69 -36.94 31.99
N LEU A 312 4.67 -37.64 31.48
CA LEU A 312 3.91 -37.17 30.33
C LEU A 312 3.17 -35.85 30.64
N GLU A 313 2.54 -35.76 31.80
CA GLU A 313 1.87 -34.53 32.24
C GLU A 313 2.85 -33.37 32.36
N PHE A 314 4.05 -33.63 32.89
CA PHE A 314 5.09 -32.64 32.98
C PHE A 314 5.57 -32.19 31.59
N ILE A 315 5.80 -33.10 30.64
CA ILE A 315 6.19 -32.80 29.26
C ILE A 315 5.14 -31.94 28.60
N ILE A 316 3.85 -32.24 28.72
CA ILE A 316 2.75 -31.44 28.18
C ILE A 316 2.75 -30.02 28.77
N ASN A 317 2.94 -29.89 30.08
CA ASN A 317 3.02 -28.61 30.76
C ASN A 317 4.20 -27.75 30.27
N VAL A 318 5.38 -28.36 30.14
CA VAL A 318 6.59 -27.69 29.63
C VAL A 318 6.45 -27.29 28.17
N ASN A 319 5.85 -28.17 27.34
CA ASN A 319 5.62 -27.88 25.93
C ASN A 319 4.84 -26.57 25.71
N ASN A 320 3.90 -26.27 26.60
CA ASN A 320 3.02 -25.08 26.50
C ASN A 320 3.51 -23.88 27.36
N ALA A 321 4.56 -24.05 28.15
CA ALA A 321 5.03 -23.01 29.06
C ALA A 321 5.70 -21.86 28.28
N PRO A 322 5.41 -20.56 28.58
CA PRO A 322 6.07 -19.44 27.90
C PRO A 322 7.57 -19.32 28.24
N PHE A 323 7.94 -19.80 29.42
CA PHE A 323 9.32 -19.77 29.93
C PHE A 323 9.58 -21.02 30.79
N ILE A 324 10.80 -21.53 30.74
CA ILE A 324 11.28 -22.66 31.56
C ILE A 324 12.24 -22.11 32.62
N ASP A 325 11.89 -22.29 33.88
CA ASP A 325 12.70 -21.98 35.04
C ASP A 325 13.73 -23.11 35.35
N ASP A 326 14.68 -22.82 36.23
CA ASP A 326 15.78 -23.77 36.56
C ASP A 326 15.25 -25.12 37.11
N SER A 327 14.18 -25.10 37.92
CA SER A 327 13.62 -26.33 38.49
C SER A 327 12.99 -27.23 37.42
N LYS A 328 12.31 -26.64 36.44
CA LYS A 328 11.79 -27.38 35.28
C LYS A 328 12.93 -27.90 34.42
N MET A 329 13.98 -27.10 34.24
CA MET A 329 15.16 -27.50 33.46
C MET A 329 15.87 -28.72 34.10
N GLU A 330 16.01 -28.75 35.41
CA GLU A 330 16.57 -29.92 36.12
C GLU A 330 15.73 -31.19 35.87
N ARG A 331 14.40 -31.09 35.92
CA ARG A 331 13.51 -32.24 35.65
C ARG A 331 13.59 -32.64 34.15
N ILE A 332 13.69 -31.72 33.22
CA ILE A 332 13.94 -32.01 31.78
C ILE A 332 15.22 -32.82 31.64
N ASN A 333 16.30 -32.43 32.30
CA ASN A 333 17.58 -33.13 32.23
C ASN A 333 17.49 -34.57 32.72
N VAL A 334 16.69 -34.82 33.77
CA VAL A 334 16.40 -36.18 34.25
C VAL A 334 15.65 -36.98 33.19
N LEU A 335 14.61 -36.43 32.60
CA LEU A 335 13.83 -37.09 31.54
C LEU A 335 14.63 -37.40 30.30
N CYS A 336 15.57 -36.50 29.90
CA CYS A 336 16.45 -36.69 28.76
C CYS A 336 17.38 -37.89 28.91
N ASN A 337 17.68 -38.32 30.14
CA ASN A 337 18.55 -39.46 30.42
C ASN A 337 17.72 -40.72 30.83
N LYS A 338 16.39 -40.61 30.90
CA LYS A 338 15.53 -41.71 31.36
C LYS A 338 15.41 -42.80 30.29
N LYS A 339 15.60 -44.05 30.70
CA LYS A 339 15.34 -45.24 29.89
C LYS A 339 14.27 -46.08 30.56
N VAL A 340 13.38 -46.61 29.77
CA VAL A 340 12.31 -47.51 30.24
C VAL A 340 12.37 -48.76 29.36
N LEU A 341 12.44 -49.91 29.99
CA LEU A 341 12.63 -51.20 29.30
C LEU A 341 13.83 -51.19 28.32
N GLY A 342 14.88 -50.43 28.61
CA GLY A 342 16.09 -50.29 27.81
C GLY A 342 15.96 -49.31 26.62
N VAL A 343 14.79 -48.66 26.44
CA VAL A 343 14.52 -47.68 25.36
C VAL A 343 14.63 -46.26 25.93
N ASP A 344 15.24 -45.36 25.23
CA ASP A 344 15.27 -43.95 25.57
C ASP A 344 13.86 -43.35 25.52
N LEU A 345 13.47 -42.60 26.58
CA LEU A 345 12.17 -41.99 26.69
C LEU A 345 11.96 -40.91 25.63
N LEU A 346 13.02 -40.17 25.29
CA LEU A 346 12.99 -39.03 24.33
C LEU A 346 14.07 -39.22 23.26
N THR A 347 13.76 -38.81 22.01
CA THR A 347 14.76 -38.70 20.92
C THR A 347 15.65 -37.47 21.13
N ASP A 348 16.76 -37.38 20.39
CA ASP A 348 17.65 -36.23 20.52
C ASP A 348 17.02 -34.91 20.07
N GLU A 349 16.17 -34.94 19.05
CA GLU A 349 15.41 -33.76 18.60
C GLU A 349 14.36 -33.34 19.64
N GLU A 350 13.69 -34.29 20.31
CA GLU A 350 12.73 -34.00 21.39
C GLU A 350 13.43 -33.41 22.62
N LYS A 351 14.65 -33.86 22.92
CA LYS A 351 15.50 -33.30 23.98
C LYS A 351 15.88 -31.86 23.65
N GLU A 352 16.32 -31.57 22.38
CA GLU A 352 16.67 -30.22 21.95
C GLU A 352 15.47 -29.28 22.07
N ASP A 353 14.27 -29.70 21.60
CA ASP A 353 13.03 -28.94 21.70
C ASP A 353 12.64 -28.60 23.14
N LEU A 354 12.76 -29.56 24.07
CA LEU A 354 12.45 -29.34 25.49
C LEU A 354 13.44 -28.41 26.21
N HIS A 355 14.66 -28.26 25.70
CA HIS A 355 15.66 -27.32 26.24
C HIS A 355 15.45 -25.86 25.79
N ILE A 356 14.43 -25.55 25.00
CA ILE A 356 14.12 -24.17 24.62
C ILE A 356 13.60 -23.40 25.85
N ILE A 357 14.42 -22.50 26.38
CA ILE A 357 14.11 -21.73 27.59
C ILE A 357 12.94 -20.76 27.36
N LYS A 358 12.95 -20.03 26.24
CA LYS A 358 11.95 -19.00 25.91
C LYS A 358 11.49 -19.15 24.47
N GLY A 359 10.16 -19.15 24.27
CA GLY A 359 9.54 -19.33 22.96
C GLY A 359 9.40 -20.78 22.55
N THR A 360 9.28 -21.04 21.24
CA THR A 360 8.97 -22.35 20.65
C THR A 360 10.06 -22.87 19.71
N LEU A 361 11.06 -22.04 19.37
CA LEU A 361 12.06 -22.34 18.34
C LEU A 361 13.41 -22.68 18.94
N THR A 362 14.06 -23.73 18.42
CA THR A 362 15.48 -24.00 18.63
C THR A 362 16.35 -22.89 18.03
N LYS A 363 17.64 -22.88 18.36
CA LYS A 363 18.59 -21.91 17.78
C LYS A 363 18.70 -22.08 16.27
N ALA A 364 18.72 -23.32 15.77
CA ALA A 364 18.79 -23.61 14.34
C ALA A 364 17.52 -23.12 13.60
N GLU A 365 16.34 -23.39 14.14
CA GLU A 365 15.06 -22.95 13.59
C GLU A 365 14.95 -21.41 13.58
N ARG A 366 15.41 -20.75 14.65
CA ARG A 366 15.45 -19.28 14.73
C ARG A 366 16.35 -18.70 13.65
N ASN A 367 17.56 -19.24 13.47
CA ASN A 367 18.47 -18.82 12.41
C ASN A 367 17.83 -19.01 11.03
N HIS A 368 17.11 -20.12 10.81
CA HIS A 368 16.43 -20.38 9.56
C HIS A 368 15.30 -19.35 9.30
N ILE A 369 14.54 -18.96 10.33
CA ILE A 369 13.55 -17.87 10.18
C ILE A 369 14.24 -16.53 9.84
N GLN A 370 15.37 -16.20 10.47
CA GLN A 370 16.13 -14.98 10.20
C GLN A 370 16.59 -14.87 8.73
N GLU A 371 16.75 -16.01 8.05
CA GLU A 371 17.07 -16.03 6.61
C GLU A 371 16.01 -15.36 5.73
N HIS A 372 14.78 -15.14 6.22
CA HIS A 372 13.73 -14.50 5.40
C HIS A 372 14.18 -13.13 4.89
N VAL A 373 14.97 -12.37 5.66
CA VAL A 373 15.48 -11.06 5.25
C VAL A 373 16.40 -11.19 4.03
N VAL A 374 17.34 -12.14 4.09
CA VAL A 374 18.25 -12.43 2.96
C VAL A 374 17.46 -12.97 1.77
N LYS A 375 16.47 -13.81 2.02
CA LYS A 375 15.59 -14.36 0.97
C LYS A 375 14.74 -13.26 0.33
N THR A 376 14.22 -12.26 1.12
CA THR A 376 13.54 -11.08 0.58
C THR A 376 14.43 -10.39 -0.47
N VAL A 377 15.67 -10.07 -0.11
CA VAL A 377 16.61 -9.43 -1.04
C VAL A 377 16.89 -10.33 -2.25
N SER A 378 17.11 -11.63 -2.03
CA SER A 378 17.40 -12.57 -3.11
C SER A 378 16.24 -12.74 -4.11
N ILE A 379 15.00 -12.75 -3.64
CA ILE A 379 13.79 -12.88 -4.48
C ILE A 379 13.58 -11.60 -5.31
N LEU A 380 13.82 -10.44 -4.71
CA LEU A 380 13.48 -9.16 -5.30
C LEU A 380 14.62 -8.47 -6.05
N LYS A 381 15.87 -8.96 -5.95
CA LYS A 381 17.06 -8.32 -6.57
C LYS A 381 16.98 -8.11 -8.08
N ASP A 382 16.22 -8.96 -8.77
CA ASP A 382 16.06 -8.90 -10.23
C ASP A 382 14.86 -8.03 -10.65
N VAL A 383 14.06 -7.54 -9.69
CA VAL A 383 12.96 -6.60 -9.94
C VAL A 383 13.54 -5.22 -10.23
N LYS A 384 13.16 -4.65 -11.38
CA LYS A 384 13.61 -3.31 -11.77
C LYS A 384 12.70 -2.24 -11.15
N PHE A 385 12.98 -1.88 -9.91
CA PHE A 385 12.19 -0.87 -9.16
C PHE A 385 12.27 0.57 -9.74
N GLY A 386 13.02 0.81 -10.81
CA GLY A 386 13.22 2.15 -11.34
C GLY A 386 14.02 3.06 -10.39
N LYS A 387 14.14 4.35 -10.75
CA LYS A 387 14.93 5.30 -9.95
C LYS A 387 14.24 5.66 -8.62
N LYS A 388 12.91 5.75 -8.61
CA LYS A 388 12.11 6.14 -7.44
C LYS A 388 12.28 5.15 -6.30
N TYR A 389 12.12 3.85 -6.56
CA TYR A 389 12.06 2.80 -5.54
C TYR A 389 13.36 2.02 -5.32
N HIS A 390 14.50 2.47 -5.88
CA HIS A 390 15.76 1.72 -5.84
C HIS A 390 16.25 1.42 -4.41
N ASN A 391 15.95 2.29 -3.44
CA ASN A 391 16.32 2.10 -2.04
C ASN A 391 15.35 1.22 -1.24
N SER A 392 14.14 0.93 -1.77
CA SER A 392 13.12 0.17 -1.02
C SER A 392 13.61 -1.22 -0.65
N LEU A 393 14.34 -1.89 -1.56
CA LEU A 393 14.88 -3.22 -1.31
C LEU A 393 15.93 -3.23 -0.21
N TYR A 394 16.80 -2.20 -0.15
CA TYR A 394 17.78 -2.07 0.93
C TYR A 394 17.09 -1.84 2.28
N ILE A 395 16.10 -0.97 2.34
CA ILE A 395 15.32 -0.70 3.56
C ILE A 395 14.61 -1.98 4.01
N ALA A 396 13.93 -2.69 3.10
CA ALA A 396 13.27 -3.97 3.39
C ALA A 396 14.26 -5.03 3.87
N GLY A 397 15.48 -5.07 3.30
CA GLY A 397 16.55 -6.00 3.69
C GLY A 397 17.24 -5.69 5.01
N CYS A 398 16.90 -4.58 5.67
CA CYS A 398 17.54 -4.14 6.92
C CYS A 398 16.55 -3.95 8.08
N HIS A 399 15.29 -4.33 7.94
CA HIS A 399 14.23 -4.05 8.93
C HIS A 399 14.42 -4.76 10.29
N HIS A 400 15.33 -5.71 10.39
CA HIS A 400 15.73 -6.36 11.64
C HIS A 400 17.12 -5.96 12.13
N GLU A 401 17.72 -4.92 11.54
CA GLU A 401 18.95 -4.32 12.08
C GLU A 401 18.62 -3.51 13.33
N LEU A 402 19.57 -3.52 14.28
CA LEU A 402 19.46 -2.82 15.57
C LEU A 402 20.67 -1.93 15.77
N LEU A 403 20.48 -0.75 16.38
CA LEU A 403 21.48 0.30 16.46
C LEU A 403 22.79 -0.13 17.18
N ASP A 404 22.70 -1.10 18.09
CA ASP A 404 23.84 -1.68 18.81
C ASP A 404 24.65 -2.71 18.00
N GLY A 405 24.21 -3.06 16.78
CA GLY A 405 24.81 -4.08 15.92
C GLY A 405 24.41 -5.52 16.28
N SER A 406 23.47 -5.71 17.21
CA SER A 406 22.95 -7.05 17.55
C SER A 406 21.87 -7.55 16.59
N GLY A 407 21.45 -6.70 15.63
CA GLY A 407 20.48 -7.03 14.58
C GLY A 407 21.05 -7.99 13.52
N TYR A 408 20.28 -8.26 12.50
CA TYR A 408 20.63 -9.12 11.36
C TYR A 408 20.01 -8.60 10.07
N PRO A 409 20.50 -8.96 8.87
CA PRO A 409 21.53 -9.96 8.58
C PRO A 409 22.96 -9.41 8.57
N ASN A 410 23.16 -8.07 8.50
CA ASN A 410 24.45 -7.44 8.23
C ASN A 410 25.14 -6.92 9.50
N HIS A 411 24.47 -6.94 10.66
CA HIS A 411 24.95 -6.42 11.94
C HIS A 411 25.35 -4.95 11.87
N LEU A 412 24.53 -4.15 11.18
CA LEU A 412 24.72 -2.70 11.01
C LEU A 412 24.65 -1.98 12.35
N ARG A 413 25.35 -0.84 12.44
CA ARG A 413 25.34 0.04 13.60
C ARG A 413 24.60 1.33 13.31
N GLU A 414 24.42 2.14 14.36
CA GLU A 414 23.59 3.36 14.34
C GLU A 414 23.87 4.28 13.15
N ASP A 415 25.13 4.52 12.81
CA ASP A 415 25.56 5.40 11.70
C ASP A 415 25.30 4.82 10.31
N GLU A 416 25.06 3.52 10.21
CA GLU A 416 24.77 2.81 8.96
C GLU A 416 23.26 2.61 8.74
N ILE A 417 22.43 2.77 9.80
CA ILE A 417 20.99 2.55 9.77
C ILE A 417 20.26 3.87 9.53
N THR A 418 19.72 4.03 8.33
CA THR A 418 18.99 5.25 7.93
C THR A 418 17.64 5.39 8.63
N THR A 419 17.10 6.61 8.72
CA THR A 419 15.81 6.88 9.37
C THR A 419 14.65 6.02 8.87
N PRO A 420 14.46 5.77 7.55
CA PRO A 420 13.41 4.86 7.07
C PRO A 420 13.54 3.43 7.61
N ILE A 421 14.75 2.89 7.73
CA ILE A 421 14.98 1.56 8.32
C ILE A 421 14.59 1.57 9.80
N ARG A 422 14.99 2.61 10.56
CA ARG A 422 14.66 2.75 11.98
C ARG A 422 13.14 2.80 12.19
N ILE A 423 12.41 3.53 11.34
CA ILE A 423 10.94 3.60 11.39
C ILE A 423 10.34 2.22 11.13
N LEU A 424 10.73 1.55 10.04
CA LEU A 424 10.22 0.22 9.70
C LEU A 424 10.48 -0.79 10.82
N THR A 425 11.71 -0.82 11.38
CA THR A 425 12.06 -1.68 12.51
C THR A 425 11.16 -1.42 13.74
N ILE A 426 10.91 -0.16 14.09
CA ILE A 426 10.06 0.19 15.23
C ILE A 426 8.62 -0.24 14.99
N MET A 427 8.08 -0.01 13.78
CA MET A 427 6.69 -0.35 13.45
C MET A 427 6.48 -1.86 13.37
N ASP A 428 7.42 -2.61 12.81
CA ASP A 428 7.39 -4.07 12.79
C ASP A 428 7.38 -4.66 14.21
N VAL A 429 8.29 -4.20 15.09
CA VAL A 429 8.33 -4.63 16.48
C VAL A 429 7.03 -4.26 17.20
N PHE A 430 6.51 -3.03 17.00
CA PHE A 430 5.29 -2.56 17.63
C PHE A 430 4.07 -3.40 17.22
N ASP A 431 3.88 -3.66 15.92
CA ASP A 431 2.81 -4.52 15.42
C ASP A 431 2.96 -5.95 15.95
N SER A 432 4.17 -6.52 15.89
CA SER A 432 4.45 -7.86 16.41
C SER A 432 4.12 -8.03 17.91
N LEU A 433 4.16 -6.97 18.70
CA LEU A 433 3.79 -6.96 20.11
C LEU A 433 2.27 -6.80 20.32
N THR A 434 1.61 -5.99 19.51
CA THR A 434 0.20 -5.61 19.68
C THR A 434 -0.78 -6.42 18.85
N ALA A 435 -0.31 -7.27 17.91
CA ALA A 435 -1.14 -8.15 17.08
C ALA A 435 -2.00 -9.07 17.93
N SER A 436 -3.31 -9.15 17.59
CA SER A 436 -4.33 -9.94 18.29
C SER A 436 -4.64 -11.28 17.65
N ASP A 437 -4.05 -11.57 16.49
CA ASP A 437 -4.36 -12.73 15.65
C ASP A 437 -3.51 -14.00 15.96
N ARG A 438 -2.58 -13.91 16.93
CA ARG A 438 -1.74 -15.04 17.33
C ARG A 438 -2.44 -15.90 18.39
N PRO A 439 -2.92 -17.14 18.05
CA PRO A 439 -3.75 -17.95 18.95
C PRO A 439 -3.01 -18.43 20.21
N TYR A 440 -1.68 -18.34 20.22
CA TYR A 440 -0.85 -18.86 21.32
C TYR A 440 -0.24 -17.78 22.21
N LYS A 441 -0.50 -16.49 21.91
CA LYS A 441 0.04 -15.36 22.66
C LYS A 441 -1.07 -14.39 23.01
N ALA A 442 -1.27 -14.11 24.28
CA ALA A 442 -2.18 -13.03 24.69
C ALA A 442 -1.69 -11.69 24.10
N THR A 443 -2.60 -10.93 23.53
CA THR A 443 -2.34 -9.57 23.03
C THR A 443 -1.71 -8.73 24.13
N ILE A 444 -0.59 -8.10 23.82
CA ILE A 444 0.08 -7.22 24.76
C ILE A 444 -0.62 -5.85 24.67
N PRO A 445 -1.10 -5.27 25.80
CA PRO A 445 -1.63 -3.91 25.81
C PRO A 445 -0.63 -2.91 25.22
N VAL A 446 -1.13 -1.89 24.54
CA VAL A 446 -0.32 -0.88 23.84
C VAL A 446 0.68 -0.21 24.78
N GLU A 447 0.29 0.12 26.01
CA GLU A 447 1.18 0.69 27.02
C GLU A 447 2.35 -0.26 27.38
N LYS A 448 2.08 -1.55 27.47
CA LYS A 448 3.12 -2.54 27.77
C LYS A 448 4.04 -2.75 26.55
N ALA A 449 3.49 -2.73 25.32
CA ALA A 449 4.26 -2.79 24.09
C ALA A 449 5.22 -1.59 23.99
N TYR A 450 4.72 -0.38 24.26
CA TYR A 450 5.54 0.80 24.34
C TYR A 450 6.65 0.71 25.42
N GLY A 451 6.32 0.15 26.60
CA GLY A 451 7.32 -0.11 27.65
C GLY A 451 8.45 -1.06 27.20
N ILE A 452 8.13 -2.06 26.36
CA ILE A 452 9.13 -2.96 25.76
C ILE A 452 10.02 -2.19 24.78
N LEU A 453 9.45 -1.34 23.92
CA LEU A 453 10.23 -0.50 23.00
C LEU A 453 11.17 0.45 23.77
N GLN A 454 10.70 1.03 24.90
CA GLN A 454 11.55 1.85 25.77
C GLN A 454 12.70 1.05 26.43
N ALA A 455 12.47 -0.20 26.80
CA ALA A 455 13.52 -1.08 27.29
C ALA A 455 14.57 -1.33 26.17
N MET A 456 14.14 -1.57 24.93
CA MET A 456 15.05 -1.71 23.79
C MET A 456 15.84 -0.42 23.49
N VAL A 457 15.21 0.77 23.68
CA VAL A 457 15.93 2.06 23.61
C VAL A 457 17.03 2.14 24.67
N ASN A 458 16.71 1.76 25.93
CA ASN A 458 17.67 1.77 27.03
C ASN A 458 18.83 0.77 26.82
N GLU A 459 18.60 -0.29 26.06
CA GLU A 459 19.62 -1.24 25.63
C GLU A 459 20.43 -0.77 24.41
N GLY A 460 20.15 0.42 23.86
CA GLY A 460 20.82 0.97 22.68
C GLY A 460 20.40 0.33 21.36
N LYS A 461 19.26 -0.37 21.29
CA LYS A 461 18.79 -1.11 20.13
C LYS A 461 17.89 -0.33 19.18
N LEU A 462 17.08 0.57 19.73
CA LEU A 462 16.13 1.40 18.97
C LEU A 462 16.41 2.89 19.14
N ASP A 463 15.97 3.66 18.14
CA ASP A 463 16.11 5.10 18.13
C ASP A 463 15.23 5.76 19.20
N LYS A 464 15.88 6.46 20.15
CA LYS A 464 15.24 7.12 21.28
C LYS A 464 14.28 8.23 20.84
N VAL A 465 14.64 8.99 19.81
CA VAL A 465 13.86 10.15 19.36
C VAL A 465 12.59 9.66 18.64
N LEU A 466 12.73 8.70 17.72
CA LEU A 466 11.59 8.13 17.01
C LEU A 466 10.63 7.39 17.94
N VAL A 467 11.13 6.61 18.90
CA VAL A 467 10.27 5.96 19.92
C VAL A 467 9.58 7.01 20.81
N GLY A 468 10.24 8.16 21.06
CA GLY A 468 9.61 9.28 21.74
C GLY A 468 8.43 9.87 20.96
N TYR A 469 8.57 10.09 19.65
CA TYR A 469 7.48 10.53 18.77
C TYR A 469 6.36 9.48 18.65
N LEU A 470 6.70 8.19 18.66
CA LEU A 470 5.69 7.12 18.65
C LEU A 470 4.70 7.24 19.80
N ARG A 471 5.11 7.72 20.98
CA ARG A 471 4.21 7.97 22.10
C ARG A 471 3.13 8.98 21.75
N GLY A 472 3.53 10.15 21.21
CA GLY A 472 2.59 11.18 20.79
C GLY A 472 1.65 10.71 19.67
N PHE A 473 2.16 9.92 18.73
CA PHE A 473 1.38 9.31 17.67
C PHE A 473 0.31 8.32 18.22
N ILE A 474 0.68 7.46 19.16
CA ILE A 474 -0.26 6.55 19.83
C ILE A 474 -1.34 7.33 20.60
N ASP A 475 -0.95 8.41 21.30
CA ASP A 475 -1.87 9.25 22.06
C ASP A 475 -2.87 9.95 21.14
N GLU A 476 -2.43 10.44 19.96
CA GLU A 476 -3.28 11.07 18.94
C GLU A 476 -4.29 10.04 18.39
N LEU A 477 -3.84 8.85 17.97
CA LEU A 477 -4.72 7.79 17.50
C LEU A 477 -5.73 7.35 18.58
N THR A 478 -5.28 7.26 19.84
CA THR A 478 -6.15 6.89 20.95
C THR A 478 -7.23 7.93 21.20
N LYS A 479 -6.87 9.20 21.07
CA LYS A 479 -7.80 10.33 21.24
C LYS A 479 -8.89 10.32 20.15
N GLU A 480 -8.51 9.99 18.92
CA GLU A 480 -9.42 10.04 17.76
C GLU A 480 -10.27 8.77 17.63
N TYR A 481 -9.67 7.59 17.81
CA TYR A 481 -10.30 6.29 17.54
C TYR A 481 -10.62 5.47 18.81
N GLY A 482 -10.29 5.98 20.01
CA GLY A 482 -10.48 5.31 21.29
C GLY A 482 -9.36 4.31 21.62
N ALA A 483 -9.58 3.48 22.64
CA ALA A 483 -8.56 2.53 23.12
C ALA A 483 -8.13 1.55 22.00
N LEU A 484 -6.82 1.44 21.80
CA LEU A 484 -6.20 0.66 20.72
C LEU A 484 -5.88 -0.78 21.11
N ASP A 485 -6.02 -1.18 22.40
CA ASP A 485 -5.68 -2.52 22.87
C ASP A 485 -6.41 -3.61 22.07
N GLY A 486 -5.64 -4.48 21.41
CA GLY A 486 -6.16 -5.52 20.53
C GLY A 486 -6.87 -5.02 19.26
N LYS A 487 -6.76 -3.73 18.94
CA LYS A 487 -7.44 -3.10 17.80
C LYS A 487 -6.51 -2.31 16.89
N VAL A 488 -5.19 -2.28 17.15
CA VAL A 488 -4.22 -1.50 16.36
C VAL A 488 -4.39 -1.79 14.87
N ALA A 489 -4.26 -3.04 14.45
CA ALA A 489 -4.41 -3.43 13.05
C ALA A 489 -5.75 -3.00 12.46
N LYS A 490 -6.86 -3.26 13.15
CA LYS A 490 -8.20 -2.89 12.70
C LYS A 490 -8.35 -1.37 12.53
N THR A 491 -7.81 -0.58 13.45
CA THR A 491 -7.87 0.88 13.41
C THR A 491 -7.05 1.40 12.23
N ILE A 492 -5.80 0.96 12.08
CA ILE A 492 -4.92 1.38 10.99
C ILE A 492 -5.53 1.05 9.62
N LEU A 493 -6.03 -0.16 9.43
CA LEU A 493 -6.64 -0.58 8.17
C LEU A 493 -7.93 0.19 7.87
N ALA A 494 -8.73 0.55 8.89
CA ALA A 494 -9.91 1.39 8.70
C ALA A 494 -9.55 2.81 8.24
N ILE A 495 -8.50 3.41 8.83
CA ILE A 495 -7.99 4.73 8.41
C ILE A 495 -7.53 4.66 6.94
N LYS A 496 -6.71 3.68 6.59
CA LYS A 496 -6.20 3.53 5.22
C LYS A 496 -7.31 3.26 4.20
N ALA A 497 -8.33 2.49 4.56
CA ALA A 497 -9.50 2.26 3.71
C ALA A 497 -10.27 3.57 3.46
N HIS A 498 -10.48 4.38 4.50
CA HIS A 498 -11.14 5.67 4.36
C HIS A 498 -10.33 6.67 3.50
N GLU A 499 -9.00 6.75 3.70
CA GLU A 499 -8.12 7.55 2.84
C GLU A 499 -8.21 7.13 1.37
N LYS A 500 -8.28 5.82 1.10
CA LYS A 500 -8.43 5.28 -0.25
C LYS A 500 -9.78 5.67 -0.86
N GLU A 501 -10.88 5.53 -0.11
CA GLU A 501 -12.22 5.96 -0.56
C GLU A 501 -12.24 7.46 -0.89
N LEU A 502 -11.64 8.31 -0.07
CA LEU A 502 -11.53 9.74 -0.34
C LEU A 502 -10.75 10.01 -1.64
N LYS A 503 -9.61 9.35 -1.85
CA LYS A 503 -8.82 9.47 -3.08
C LYS A 503 -9.59 8.96 -4.32
N GLU A 504 -10.38 7.89 -4.20
CA GLU A 504 -11.23 7.40 -5.28
C GLU A 504 -12.38 8.39 -5.60
N ILE A 505 -12.96 9.00 -4.57
CA ILE A 505 -13.95 10.08 -4.73
C ILE A 505 -13.31 11.30 -5.40
N GLU A 506 -12.07 11.63 -5.07
CA GLU A 506 -11.32 12.71 -5.72
C GLU A 506 -10.93 12.41 -7.19
N LYS A 507 -10.77 11.13 -7.56
CA LYS A 507 -10.49 10.69 -8.94
C LYS A 507 -11.75 10.59 -9.83
N LEU A 508 -12.94 10.45 -9.23
CA LEU A 508 -14.23 10.41 -9.93
C LEU A 508 -14.74 11.82 -10.30
#